data_017a53def5b0913f60899edf59f7be92
#
_entry.id   017a53def5b0913f60899edf59f7be92
#
_cell.length_a   1.000
_cell.length_b   1.000
_cell.length_c   1.000
_cell.angle_alpha   90.00
_cell.angle_beta   90.00
_cell.angle_gamma   90.00
#
_symmetry.space_group_name_H-M   'P 1'
#
loop_
_entity.id
_entity.type
_entity.pdbx_description
1 polymer ?
#
loop_
_entity_poly.entity_id
_entity_poly.type
_entity_poly.pdbx_seq_one_letter_code
_entity_poly.pdbx_strand_id
1 'polypeptide(L)'
;MLVLHAKTGEIEHKLVSDLAAYFDEGDILIANDTKVFPARLYAKKEKTNANIEVFLLRELQHENRYWDVLVDPARKIRIGNKLFFDEDATIFAEVIDNTTSRGRTLRFLTDYEGDDFVEHLYSMGTTPLPKYIARPMTEETLEQYEEIFMDLPVMEMDEERYQTVFAKHIGAVAAPASS
;
A
#
# COMPACT_ATOMS: atom_id res chain seq x y z
N MET A 1 5.55 -8.90 -24.00
CA MET A 1 6.97 -9.09 -23.61
C MET A 1 7.86 -8.82 -24.83
N LEU A 2 8.99 -8.14 -24.65
CA LEU A 2 10.03 -7.97 -25.68
C LEU A 2 11.18 -8.93 -25.32
N VAL A 3 11.60 -9.74 -26.29
CA VAL A 3 12.74 -10.66 -26.15
C VAL A 3 13.87 -10.14 -27.03
N LEU A 4 15.04 -9.91 -26.43
CA LEU A 4 16.26 -9.52 -27.12
C LEU A 4 17.26 -10.67 -27.09
N HIS A 5 17.63 -11.17 -28.27
CA HIS A 5 18.71 -12.14 -28.40
C HIS A 5 20.06 -11.42 -28.36
N ALA A 6 20.71 -11.42 -27.20
CA ALA A 6 21.91 -10.62 -26.93
C ALA A 6 23.08 -10.91 -27.92
N LYS A 7 23.17 -12.11 -28.48
CA LYS A 7 24.24 -12.51 -29.41
C LYS A 7 24.01 -12.05 -30.84
N THR A 8 22.75 -12.01 -31.29
CA THR A 8 22.37 -11.69 -32.66
C THR A 8 21.85 -10.27 -32.82
N GLY A 9 21.36 -9.66 -31.71
CA GLY A 9 20.66 -8.38 -31.72
C GLY A 9 19.20 -8.48 -32.21
N GLU A 10 18.70 -9.69 -32.49
CA GLU A 10 17.32 -9.91 -32.93
C GLU A 10 16.33 -9.59 -31.83
N ILE A 11 15.21 -8.96 -32.21
CA ILE A 11 14.13 -8.59 -31.27
C ILE A 11 12.84 -9.31 -31.69
N GLU A 12 12.20 -9.96 -30.73
CA GLU A 12 10.89 -10.57 -30.90
C GLU A 12 9.85 -9.93 -29.96
N HIS A 13 8.61 -9.87 -30.43
CA HIS A 13 7.46 -9.46 -29.62
C HIS A 13 6.59 -10.68 -29.30
N LYS A 14 6.44 -11.00 -28.01
CA LYS A 14 5.76 -12.20 -27.50
C LYS A 14 4.75 -11.83 -26.42
N LEU A 15 3.82 -12.72 -26.13
CA LEU A 15 2.99 -12.65 -24.91
C LEU A 15 3.82 -13.05 -23.67
N VAL A 16 3.39 -12.63 -22.49
CA VAL A 16 4.06 -13.05 -21.24
C VAL A 16 3.91 -14.56 -21.03
N SER A 17 2.79 -15.14 -21.47
CA SER A 17 2.57 -16.61 -21.43
C SER A 17 3.60 -17.43 -22.22
N ASP A 18 4.27 -16.81 -23.19
CA ASP A 18 5.30 -17.50 -23.99
C ASP A 18 6.63 -17.60 -23.26
N LEU A 19 6.74 -16.98 -22.07
CA LEU A 19 7.98 -16.98 -21.28
C LEU A 19 8.48 -18.41 -20.99
N ALA A 20 7.57 -19.35 -20.77
CA ALA A 20 7.92 -20.73 -20.48
C ALA A 20 8.71 -21.42 -21.61
N ALA A 21 8.56 -20.95 -22.87
CA ALA A 21 9.28 -21.51 -24.01
C ALA A 21 10.77 -21.13 -24.06
N TYR A 22 11.20 -20.21 -23.19
CA TYR A 22 12.59 -19.75 -23.09
C TYR A 22 13.37 -20.40 -21.95
N PHE A 23 12.77 -21.35 -21.24
CA PHE A 23 13.41 -22.10 -20.16
C PHE A 23 13.61 -23.57 -20.54
N ASP A 24 14.75 -24.09 -20.15
CA ASP A 24 15.11 -25.50 -20.30
C ASP A 24 14.95 -26.24 -18.97
N GLU A 25 15.00 -27.58 -19.03
CA GLU A 25 14.98 -28.41 -17.82
C GLU A 25 16.20 -28.09 -16.94
N GLY A 26 15.94 -27.72 -15.69
CA GLY A 26 16.97 -27.34 -14.71
C GLY A 26 17.11 -25.84 -14.52
N ASP A 27 16.46 -25.00 -15.35
CA ASP A 27 16.40 -23.57 -15.10
C ASP A 27 15.56 -23.24 -13.88
N ILE A 28 15.96 -22.22 -13.14
CA ILE A 28 15.27 -21.76 -11.93
C ILE A 28 14.79 -20.34 -12.15
N LEU A 29 13.48 -20.13 -12.07
CA LEU A 29 12.85 -18.80 -12.05
C LEU A 29 12.55 -18.41 -10.61
N ILE A 30 13.13 -17.30 -10.18
CA ILE A 30 12.83 -16.68 -8.88
C ILE A 30 11.92 -15.50 -9.12
N ALA A 31 10.69 -15.57 -8.59
CA ALA A 31 9.71 -14.50 -8.68
C ALA A 31 9.36 -13.96 -7.28
N ASN A 32 8.98 -12.68 -7.21
CA ASN A 32 8.47 -12.09 -5.99
C ASN A 32 6.94 -12.24 -5.97
N ASP A 33 6.40 -12.95 -4.99
CA ASP A 33 4.97 -13.23 -4.84
C ASP A 33 4.28 -12.35 -3.78
N THR A 34 4.93 -11.27 -3.37
CA THR A 34 4.37 -10.37 -2.38
C THR A 34 3.16 -9.59 -2.93
N LYS A 35 2.10 -9.51 -2.13
CA LYS A 35 0.88 -8.75 -2.41
C LYS A 35 0.91 -7.40 -1.70
N VAL A 36 0.57 -6.34 -2.44
CA VAL A 36 0.45 -4.98 -1.89
C VAL A 36 -0.81 -4.90 -1.03
N PHE A 37 -0.70 -4.30 0.14
CA PHE A 37 -1.84 -4.02 1.01
C PHE A 37 -2.21 -2.53 1.03
N PRO A 38 -3.43 -2.17 1.45
CA PRO A 38 -3.89 -0.78 1.53
C PRO A 38 -3.11 0.00 2.60
N ALA A 39 -1.93 0.49 2.23
CA ALA A 39 -0.96 1.05 3.17
C ALA A 39 -1.13 2.55 3.44
N ARG A 40 -1.98 3.26 2.68
CA ARG A 40 -2.18 4.69 2.85
C ARG A 40 -3.44 4.98 3.63
N LEU A 41 -3.28 5.55 4.83
CA LEU A 41 -4.36 5.96 5.71
C LEU A 41 -4.36 7.47 5.90
N TYR A 42 -5.50 8.00 6.32
CA TYR A 42 -5.65 9.39 6.69
C TYR A 42 -6.14 9.48 8.13
N ALA A 43 -5.52 10.37 8.89
CA ALA A 43 -5.85 10.56 10.29
C ALA A 43 -6.03 12.04 10.64
N LYS A 44 -6.76 12.30 11.71
CA LYS A 44 -6.88 13.61 12.33
C LYS A 44 -5.96 13.72 13.53
N LYS A 45 -5.13 14.76 13.54
CA LYS A 45 -4.29 15.02 14.70
C LYS A 45 -5.12 15.56 15.87
N GLU A 46 -4.92 14.98 17.06
CA GLU A 46 -5.49 15.51 18.31
C GLU A 46 -5.25 17.03 18.44
N LYS A 47 -6.16 17.75 19.05
CA LYS A 47 -6.13 19.19 19.35
C LYS A 47 -6.21 20.13 18.14
N THR A 48 -5.66 19.80 17.00
CA THR A 48 -5.63 20.70 15.84
C THR A 48 -6.55 20.27 14.72
N ASN A 49 -7.04 19.03 14.77
CA ASN A 49 -7.85 18.40 13.74
C ASN A 49 -7.22 18.43 12.34
N ALA A 50 -5.88 18.60 12.28
CA ALA A 50 -5.16 18.64 11.03
C ALA A 50 -5.15 17.26 10.36
N ASN A 51 -5.39 17.23 9.05
CA ASN A 51 -5.26 16.02 8.25
C ASN A 51 -3.80 15.59 8.16
N ILE A 52 -3.55 14.34 8.41
CA ILE A 52 -2.24 13.70 8.35
C ILE A 52 -2.35 12.43 7.48
N GLU A 53 -1.56 12.36 6.43
CA GLU A 53 -1.34 11.10 5.70
C GLU A 53 -0.42 10.22 6.53
N VAL A 54 -0.81 8.99 6.76
CA VAL A 54 -0.03 7.95 7.44
C VAL A 54 0.18 6.82 6.44
N PHE A 55 1.43 6.56 6.10
CA PHE A 55 1.80 5.52 5.16
C PHE A 55 2.46 4.37 5.93
N LEU A 56 1.77 3.25 6.04
CA LEU A 56 2.27 2.05 6.70
C LEU A 56 3.47 1.50 5.94
N LEU A 57 4.53 1.10 6.63
CA LEU A 57 5.69 0.45 6.03
C LEU A 57 5.74 -1.03 6.42
N ARG A 58 5.76 -1.28 7.72
CA ARG A 58 5.83 -2.64 8.28
C ARG A 58 5.38 -2.67 9.72
N GLU A 59 4.84 -3.79 10.13
CA GLU A 59 4.62 -4.10 11.53
C GLU A 59 5.97 -4.41 12.20
N LEU A 60 6.25 -3.77 13.33
CA LEU A 60 7.46 -3.98 14.11
C LEU A 60 7.23 -4.99 15.23
N GLN A 61 6.05 -4.94 15.83
CA GLN A 61 5.68 -5.79 16.96
C GLN A 61 4.17 -5.97 17.02
N HIS A 62 3.72 -7.19 16.77
CA HIS A 62 2.30 -7.53 16.69
C HIS A 62 1.58 -7.35 18.03
N GLU A 63 2.13 -7.90 19.11
CA GLU A 63 1.52 -7.85 20.45
C GLU A 63 1.27 -6.43 20.96
N ASN A 64 2.17 -5.50 20.66
CA ASN A 64 2.06 -4.10 21.08
C ASN A 64 1.52 -3.20 19.96
N ARG A 65 1.21 -3.75 18.80
CA ARG A 65 0.69 -3.03 17.62
C ARG A 65 1.60 -1.86 17.22
N TYR A 66 2.91 -2.11 17.21
CA TYR A 66 3.89 -1.13 16.77
C TYR A 66 4.13 -1.21 15.28
N TRP A 67 4.03 -0.06 14.62
CA TRP A 67 4.20 0.06 13.18
C TRP A 67 5.22 1.14 12.83
N ASP A 68 6.11 0.82 11.91
CA ASP A 68 6.94 1.82 11.23
C ASP A 68 6.13 2.45 10.10
N VAL A 69 6.07 3.78 10.08
CA VAL A 69 5.23 4.53 9.15
C VAL A 69 5.93 5.78 8.64
N LEU A 70 5.52 6.27 7.48
CA LEU A 70 5.81 7.64 7.07
C LEU A 70 4.59 8.52 7.36
N VAL A 71 4.82 9.77 7.72
CA VAL A 71 3.75 10.75 7.96
C VAL A 71 3.95 12.02 7.13
N ASP A 72 2.84 12.60 6.66
CA ASP A 72 2.85 13.86 5.92
C ASP A 72 1.67 14.77 6.38
N PRO A 73 1.95 16.01 6.79
CA PRO A 73 3.23 16.70 6.93
C PRO A 73 3.99 16.32 8.22
N ALA A 74 5.18 15.74 8.08
CA ALA A 74 5.98 15.22 9.20
C ALA A 74 6.35 16.27 10.25
N ARG A 75 6.57 17.54 9.84
CA ARG A 75 6.92 18.64 10.75
C ARG A 75 5.87 18.92 11.83
N LYS A 76 4.62 18.49 11.60
CA LYS A 76 3.51 18.67 12.54
C LYS A 76 3.39 17.53 13.54
N ILE A 77 4.12 16.43 13.34
CA ILE A 77 3.97 15.19 14.09
C ILE A 77 5.20 14.93 14.94
N ARG A 78 5.01 14.90 16.26
CA ARG A 78 6.05 14.70 17.28
C ARG A 78 5.66 13.56 18.21
N ILE A 79 6.65 12.99 18.90
CA ILE A 79 6.45 11.98 19.96
C ILE A 79 5.39 12.48 20.94
N GLY A 80 4.47 11.60 21.35
CA GLY A 80 3.34 11.87 22.22
C GLY A 80 2.11 12.46 21.52
N ASN A 81 2.17 12.75 20.20
CA ASN A 81 0.96 13.14 19.48
C ASN A 81 0.07 11.93 19.24
N LYS A 82 -1.25 12.14 19.28
CA LYS A 82 -2.25 11.14 18.92
C LYS A 82 -2.86 11.48 17.55
N LEU A 83 -3.09 10.42 16.79
CA LEU A 83 -3.68 10.43 15.46
C LEU A 83 -4.93 9.55 15.48
N PHE A 84 -6.09 10.09 15.11
CA PHE A 84 -7.38 9.42 15.10
C PHE A 84 -7.73 9.09 13.66
N PHE A 85 -8.07 7.83 13.38
CA PHE A 85 -8.30 7.31 12.03
C PHE A 85 -9.79 7.26 11.67
N ASP A 86 -10.66 7.27 12.63
CA ASP A 86 -12.10 7.29 12.48
C ASP A 86 -12.76 8.38 13.33
N GLU A 87 -14.04 8.69 13.06
CA GLU A 87 -14.80 9.70 13.77
C GLU A 87 -15.14 9.27 15.20
N ASP A 88 -15.35 7.97 15.41
CA ASP A 88 -15.75 7.39 16.70
C ASP A 88 -14.54 7.14 17.62
N ALA A 89 -13.32 7.41 17.14
CA ALA A 89 -12.06 7.19 17.84
C ALA A 89 -11.87 5.73 18.31
N THR A 90 -12.42 4.75 17.55
CA THR A 90 -12.28 3.32 17.85
C THR A 90 -10.86 2.83 17.54
N ILE A 91 -10.20 3.49 16.56
CA ILE A 91 -8.77 3.31 16.29
C ILE A 91 -8.05 4.65 16.33
N PHE A 92 -7.07 4.74 17.20
CA PHE A 92 -6.12 5.84 17.21
C PHE A 92 -4.70 5.33 17.46
N ALA A 93 -3.71 6.14 17.12
CA ALA A 93 -2.32 5.80 17.35
C ALA A 93 -1.58 6.91 18.09
N GLU A 94 -0.64 6.52 18.93
CA GLU A 94 0.31 7.41 19.59
C GLU A 94 1.67 7.32 18.89
N VAL A 95 2.27 8.47 18.61
CA VAL A 95 3.63 8.55 18.10
C VAL A 95 4.61 8.27 19.23
N ILE A 96 5.33 7.15 19.19
CA ILE A 96 6.26 6.74 20.26
C ILE A 96 7.72 6.98 19.90
N ASP A 97 8.06 7.10 18.60
CA ASP A 97 9.44 7.37 18.17
C ASP A 97 9.49 8.08 16.79
N ASN A 98 10.65 8.68 16.50
CA ASN A 98 11.00 9.27 15.23
C ASN A 98 12.14 8.46 14.58
N THR A 99 11.87 7.77 13.49
CA THR A 99 12.86 6.90 12.83
C THR A 99 13.68 7.63 11.77
N THR A 100 13.05 8.51 11.00
CA THR A 100 13.69 9.33 9.96
C THR A 100 13.06 10.73 9.91
N SER A 101 13.45 11.56 8.95
CA SER A 101 12.85 12.88 8.75
C SER A 101 11.31 12.84 8.58
N ARG A 102 10.77 11.79 7.95
CA ARG A 102 9.34 11.53 7.77
C ARG A 102 8.86 10.27 8.49
N GLY A 103 9.76 9.43 8.97
CA GLY A 103 9.45 8.16 9.64
C GLY A 103 9.02 8.36 11.09
N ARG A 104 8.06 7.57 11.53
CA ARG A 104 7.56 7.51 12.90
C ARG A 104 7.31 6.06 13.27
N THR A 105 7.45 5.75 14.54
CA THR A 105 6.87 4.54 15.11
C THR A 105 5.55 4.91 15.75
N LEU A 106 4.49 4.26 15.31
CA LEU A 106 3.16 4.39 15.91
C LEU A 106 2.85 3.20 16.78
N ARG A 107 2.21 3.44 17.91
CA ARG A 107 1.52 2.45 18.72
C ARG A 107 0.02 2.62 18.50
N PHE A 108 -0.61 1.65 17.86
CA PHE A 108 -2.05 1.65 17.70
C PHE A 108 -2.77 1.23 18.98
N LEU A 109 -3.86 1.90 19.27
CA LEU A 109 -4.71 1.72 20.44
C LEU A 109 -6.14 1.52 19.94
N THR A 110 -6.72 0.39 20.28
CA THR A 110 -8.05 -0.05 19.85
C THR A 110 -8.51 -1.22 20.70
N ASP A 111 -9.81 -1.48 20.69
CA ASP A 111 -10.43 -2.65 21.31
C ASP A 111 -10.40 -3.90 20.42
N TYR A 112 -10.03 -3.77 19.14
CA TYR A 112 -9.83 -4.91 18.25
C TYR A 112 -8.59 -5.72 18.66
N GLU A 113 -8.67 -7.04 18.58
CA GLU A 113 -7.61 -7.96 18.99
C GLU A 113 -7.05 -8.74 17.80
N GLY A 114 -5.78 -9.14 17.90
CA GLY A 114 -5.13 -10.04 16.94
C GLY A 114 -5.25 -9.60 15.48
N ASP A 115 -5.65 -10.55 14.62
CA ASP A 115 -5.79 -10.34 13.19
C ASP A 115 -6.96 -9.40 12.83
N ASP A 116 -8.01 -9.32 13.65
CA ASP A 116 -9.15 -8.42 13.45
C ASP A 116 -8.69 -6.95 13.42
N PHE A 117 -7.68 -6.61 14.23
CA PHE A 117 -7.08 -5.28 14.19
C PHE A 117 -6.42 -4.99 12.82
N VAL A 118 -5.66 -5.94 12.30
CA VAL A 118 -4.94 -5.77 11.01
C VAL A 118 -5.94 -5.68 9.86
N GLU A 119 -6.98 -6.52 9.84
CA GLU A 119 -8.03 -6.48 8.83
C GLU A 119 -8.76 -5.13 8.86
N HIS A 120 -9.11 -4.66 10.06
CA HIS A 120 -9.76 -3.37 10.21
C HIS A 120 -8.84 -2.20 9.82
N LEU A 121 -7.55 -2.27 10.17
CA LEU A 121 -6.56 -1.27 9.75
C LEU A 121 -6.44 -1.21 8.21
N TYR A 122 -6.44 -2.35 7.53
CA TYR A 122 -6.39 -2.40 6.07
C TYR A 122 -7.68 -1.93 5.42
N SER A 123 -8.86 -2.18 6.03
CA SER A 123 -10.14 -1.71 5.50
C SER A 123 -10.27 -0.18 5.48
N MET A 124 -9.57 0.53 6.37
CA MET A 124 -9.50 1.99 6.38
C MET A 124 -8.46 2.55 5.40
N GLY A 125 -7.59 1.70 4.88
CA GLY A 125 -6.50 2.09 3.99
C GLY A 125 -6.92 2.21 2.53
N THR A 126 -6.09 2.85 1.75
CA THR A 126 -6.20 2.90 0.29
C THR A 126 -4.94 2.35 -0.35
N THR A 127 -5.09 1.84 -1.58
CA THR A 127 -3.97 1.33 -2.37
C THR A 127 -2.87 2.41 -2.48
N PRO A 128 -1.61 2.08 -2.18
CA PRO A 128 -0.52 3.04 -2.12
C PRO A 128 0.02 3.43 -3.49
N LEU A 129 -0.86 3.92 -4.37
CA LEU A 129 -0.48 4.36 -5.71
C LEU A 129 0.58 5.46 -5.66
N PRO A 130 1.50 5.51 -6.63
CA PRO A 130 2.42 6.63 -6.79
C PRO A 130 1.69 7.97 -6.89
N LYS A 131 2.25 9.03 -6.28
CA LYS A 131 1.59 10.35 -6.20
C LYS A 131 1.29 11.02 -7.56
N TYR A 132 1.92 10.59 -8.64
CA TYR A 132 1.62 11.10 -9.99
C TYR A 132 0.34 10.49 -10.59
N ILE A 133 -0.16 9.41 -10.01
CA ILE A 133 -1.48 8.86 -10.33
C ILE A 133 -2.48 9.57 -9.44
N ALA A 134 -3.06 10.66 -9.97
CA ALA A 134 -4.10 11.38 -9.25
C ALA A 134 -5.41 10.59 -9.31
N ARG A 135 -6.06 10.43 -8.16
CA ARG A 135 -7.42 9.94 -8.06
C ARG A 135 -8.34 11.07 -7.58
N PRO A 136 -9.53 11.19 -8.15
CA PRO A 136 -10.49 12.15 -7.66
C PRO A 136 -10.91 11.80 -6.23
N MET A 137 -10.86 12.81 -5.36
CA MET A 137 -11.20 12.66 -3.92
C MET A 137 -12.60 13.22 -3.59
N THR A 138 -13.39 13.62 -4.60
CA THR A 138 -14.74 14.16 -4.40
C THR A 138 -15.79 13.21 -4.96
N GLU A 139 -16.96 13.14 -4.32
CA GLU A 139 -18.10 12.31 -4.78
C GLU A 139 -18.44 12.59 -6.25
N GLU A 140 -18.48 13.86 -6.66
CA GLU A 140 -18.80 14.27 -8.04
C GLU A 140 -17.78 13.75 -9.07
N THR A 141 -16.52 13.65 -8.71
CA THR A 141 -15.46 13.12 -9.58
C THR A 141 -15.36 11.60 -9.52
N LEU A 142 -15.80 10.96 -8.44
CA LEU A 142 -15.96 9.50 -8.36
C LEU A 142 -17.08 9.02 -9.29
N GLU A 143 -18.26 9.65 -9.28
CA GLU A 143 -19.36 9.32 -10.18
C GLU A 143 -18.96 9.40 -11.66
N GLN A 144 -18.20 10.42 -12.08
CA GLN A 144 -17.70 10.54 -13.46
C GLN A 144 -16.69 9.44 -13.83
N TYR A 145 -15.90 8.95 -12.87
CA TYR A 145 -14.97 7.84 -13.10
C TYR A 145 -15.69 6.50 -13.20
N GLU A 146 -16.72 6.28 -12.40
CA GLU A 146 -17.54 5.07 -12.43
C GLU A 146 -18.32 4.95 -13.76
N GLU A 147 -18.83 6.06 -14.31
CA GLU A 147 -19.44 6.08 -15.64
C GLU A 147 -18.47 5.71 -16.78
N ILE A 148 -17.19 6.08 -16.67
CA ILE A 148 -16.18 5.83 -17.70
C ILE A 148 -15.61 4.39 -17.64
N PHE A 149 -15.50 3.81 -16.45
CA PHE A 149 -14.80 2.53 -16.24
C PHE A 149 -15.72 1.34 -15.96
N MET A 150 -17.02 1.53 -16.08
CA MET A 150 -18.06 0.47 -16.04
C MET A 150 -17.79 -0.65 -15.01
N ASP A 151 -18.53 -0.63 -13.92
CA ASP A 151 -18.84 -1.74 -13.02
C ASP A 151 -17.94 -2.04 -11.78
N LEU A 152 -16.80 -1.38 -11.57
CA LEU A 152 -16.06 -1.54 -10.32
C LEU A 152 -15.74 -0.18 -9.69
N PRO A 153 -15.92 -0.01 -8.38
CA PRO A 153 -15.44 1.17 -7.66
C PRO A 153 -13.94 1.38 -7.93
N VAL A 154 -13.55 2.63 -8.21
CA VAL A 154 -12.15 2.98 -8.57
C VAL A 154 -11.13 2.45 -7.56
N MET A 155 -11.50 2.36 -6.29
CA MET A 155 -10.63 1.86 -5.22
C MET A 155 -10.41 0.34 -5.30
N GLU A 156 -11.44 -0.43 -5.62
CA GLU A 156 -11.34 -1.89 -5.81
C GLU A 156 -10.51 -2.22 -7.05
N MET A 157 -10.68 -1.46 -8.14
CA MET A 157 -9.83 -1.61 -9.32
C MET A 157 -8.36 -1.33 -9.05
N ASP A 158 -8.05 -0.34 -8.22
CA ASP A 158 -6.66 -0.02 -7.87
C ASP A 158 -6.04 -1.13 -7.00
N GLU A 159 -6.80 -1.70 -6.09
CA GLU A 159 -6.34 -2.82 -5.27
C GLU A 159 -6.02 -4.06 -6.12
N GLU A 160 -6.84 -4.35 -7.11
CA GLU A 160 -6.65 -5.47 -8.02
C GLU A 160 -5.52 -5.23 -9.03
N ARG A 161 -5.43 -4.01 -9.60
CA ARG A 161 -4.50 -3.67 -10.67
C ARG A 161 -3.10 -3.27 -10.21
N TYR A 162 -2.97 -2.77 -8.98
CA TYR A 162 -1.66 -2.43 -8.42
C TYR A 162 -0.98 -3.64 -7.77
N GLN A 163 -1.04 -4.76 -8.48
CA GLN A 163 -0.44 -6.03 -8.09
C GLN A 163 0.39 -6.60 -9.24
N THR A 164 1.35 -7.44 -8.91
CA THR A 164 2.03 -8.27 -9.91
C THR A 164 1.20 -9.52 -10.20
N VAL A 165 1.45 -10.18 -11.33
CA VAL A 165 0.78 -11.44 -11.69
C VAL A 165 1.08 -12.59 -10.72
N PHE A 166 2.11 -12.46 -9.91
CA PHE A 166 2.52 -13.45 -8.91
C PHE A 166 2.03 -13.14 -7.49
N ALA A 167 1.38 -11.98 -7.28
CA ALA A 167 0.98 -11.50 -5.96
C ALA A 167 0.09 -12.50 -5.22
N LYS A 168 0.57 -12.97 -4.06
CA LYS A 168 -0.09 -14.00 -3.25
C LYS A 168 -0.08 -13.67 -1.76
N HIS A 169 1.09 -13.33 -1.21
CA HIS A 169 1.29 -13.12 0.21
C HIS A 169 1.38 -11.65 0.55
N ILE A 170 0.47 -11.15 1.39
CA ILE A 170 0.46 -9.74 1.85
C ILE A 170 1.79 -9.41 2.52
N GLY A 171 2.41 -8.28 2.15
CA GLY A 171 3.68 -7.86 2.74
C GLY A 171 4.38 -6.71 2.04
N ALA A 172 3.79 -6.15 0.97
CA ALA A 172 4.37 -5.04 0.22
C ALA A 172 3.54 -3.76 0.33
N VAL A 173 4.22 -2.62 0.31
CA VAL A 173 3.61 -1.27 0.23
C VAL A 173 3.80 -0.63 -1.15
N ALA A 174 4.35 -1.38 -2.08
CA ALA A 174 4.47 -1.00 -3.49
C ALA A 174 4.58 -2.28 -4.35
N ALA A 175 4.03 -2.24 -5.55
CA ALA A 175 4.20 -3.35 -6.49
C ALA A 175 5.69 -3.54 -6.81
N PRO A 176 6.25 -4.76 -6.66
CA PRO A 176 7.65 -5.02 -6.97
C PRO A 176 7.93 -4.79 -8.44
N ALA A 177 9.03 -4.08 -8.74
CA ALA A 177 9.45 -3.85 -10.13
C ALA A 177 10.13 -5.07 -10.78
N SER A 178 10.42 -6.09 -9.98
CA SER A 178 11.17 -7.30 -10.38
C SER A 178 10.29 -8.54 -10.54
N SER A 179 8.99 -8.37 -10.70
CA SER A 179 8.04 -9.48 -10.90
C SER A 179 7.13 -9.23 -12.08
#